data_0502464e53ae4ba46422b7151dc86380
#
_entry.id   0502464e53ae4ba46422b7151dc86380
#
_cell.length_a   1.000
_cell.length_b   1.000
_cell.length_c   1.000
_cell.angle_alpha   90.00
_cell.angle_beta   90.00
_cell.angle_gamma   90.00
#
_symmetry.space_group_name_H-M   'P 1'
#
loop_
_entity.id
_entity.type
_entity.pdbx_description
1 polymer ?
#
loop_
_entity_poly.entity_id
_entity_poly.type
_entity_poly.pdbx_seq_one_letter_code
_entity_poly.pdbx_strand_id
1 'polypeptide(L)'
;MTPELVALMKTTDLVMVDGTFWCEDEMARAGVGTKLASQMGHLPKSGHDGMLAWLKTVERPRKMLIHINNTNPILIEDSPERAEVEAQGVEVAIDWLEFEVQMMGSLLQAEDISRDVAP
;
A
#
# COMPACT_ATOMS: atom_id res chain seq x y z
N MET A 1 -4.68 9.56 9.58
CA MET A 1 -3.35 9.06 10.00
C MET A 1 -2.94 9.75 11.30
N THR A 2 -2.46 9.01 12.28
CA THR A 2 -2.06 9.56 13.57
C THR A 2 -0.56 9.43 13.80
N PRO A 3 0.07 10.27 14.64
CA PRO A 3 1.50 10.13 14.96
C PRO A 3 1.84 8.77 15.58
N GLU A 4 0.96 8.22 16.39
CA GLU A 4 1.13 6.90 17.02
C GLU A 4 1.16 5.79 15.96
N LEU A 5 0.28 5.87 14.97
CA LEU A 5 0.23 4.90 13.89
C LEU A 5 1.49 4.98 13.01
N VAL A 6 1.93 6.20 12.69
CA VAL A 6 3.16 6.41 11.92
C VAL A 6 4.36 5.83 12.68
N ALA A 7 4.45 6.09 13.98
CA ALA A 7 5.52 5.56 14.82
C ALA A 7 5.54 4.03 14.82
N LEU A 8 4.36 3.41 14.90
CA LEU A 8 4.22 1.95 14.84
C LEU A 8 4.68 1.41 13.49
N MET A 9 4.30 2.05 12.40
CA MET A 9 4.71 1.65 11.05
C MET A 9 6.23 1.63 10.89
N LYS A 10 6.92 2.59 11.48
CA LYS A 10 8.39 2.70 11.41
C LYS A 10 9.12 1.52 12.05
N THR A 11 8.46 0.76 12.90
CA THR A 11 9.04 -0.38 13.61
C THR A 11 8.68 -1.73 13.02
N THR A 12 7.84 -1.77 12.00
CA THR A 12 7.39 -3.01 11.37
C THR A 12 8.25 -3.40 10.17
N ASP A 13 8.14 -4.63 9.74
CA ASP A 13 8.85 -5.15 8.56
C ASP A 13 8.01 -5.03 7.29
N LEU A 14 6.69 -5.09 7.44
CA LEU A 14 5.75 -4.98 6.34
C LEU A 14 4.53 -4.18 6.79
N VAL A 15 4.12 -3.22 5.97
CA VAL A 15 2.91 -2.43 6.18
C VAL A 15 1.98 -2.66 5.00
N MET A 16 0.78 -3.16 5.29
CA MET A 16 -0.31 -3.26 4.32
C MET A 16 -1.32 -2.19 4.66
N VAL A 17 -1.62 -1.33 3.71
CA VAL A 17 -2.55 -0.23 3.92
C VAL A 17 -3.64 -0.22 2.86
N ASP A 18 -4.76 0.39 3.19
CA ASP A 18 -5.89 0.50 2.29
C ASP A 18 -5.52 1.24 1.02
N GLY A 19 -5.78 0.61 -0.11
CA GLY A 19 -5.51 1.13 -1.43
C GLY A 19 -6.75 1.47 -2.24
N THR A 20 -7.91 1.56 -1.62
CA THR A 20 -9.20 1.62 -2.30
C THR A 20 -9.28 2.70 -3.36
N PHE A 21 -8.98 3.95 -3.03
CA PHE A 21 -9.13 5.07 -3.96
C PHE A 21 -7.82 5.83 -4.15
N TRP A 22 -7.59 6.25 -5.40
CA TRP A 22 -6.49 7.13 -5.74
C TRP A 22 -6.76 8.57 -5.32
N CYS A 23 -7.93 9.08 -5.65
CA CYS A 23 -8.33 10.45 -5.33
C CYS A 23 -9.69 10.51 -4.65
N GLU A 24 -9.97 11.65 -4.04
CA GLU A 24 -11.16 11.88 -3.21
C GLU A 24 -12.46 11.69 -4.01
N ASP A 25 -12.51 12.20 -5.23
CA ASP A 25 -13.70 12.20 -6.09
C ASP A 25 -13.67 11.12 -7.19
N GLU A 26 -12.91 10.06 -6.98
CA GLU A 26 -12.68 9.01 -7.98
C GLU A 26 -13.97 8.39 -8.49
N MET A 27 -14.91 8.09 -7.61
CA MET A 27 -16.19 7.48 -8.02
C MET A 27 -17.01 8.42 -8.88
N ALA A 28 -17.01 9.71 -8.60
CA ALA A 28 -17.69 10.71 -9.41
C ALA A 28 -17.05 10.83 -10.80
N ARG A 29 -15.72 10.83 -10.85
CA ARG A 29 -14.97 10.88 -12.13
C ARG A 29 -15.23 9.64 -12.98
N ALA A 30 -15.39 8.49 -12.35
CA ALA A 30 -15.70 7.24 -13.04
C ALA A 30 -17.19 7.09 -13.39
N GLY A 31 -18.04 7.99 -12.92
CA GLY A 31 -19.46 7.97 -13.20
C GLY A 31 -20.25 6.88 -12.49
N VAL A 32 -19.70 6.33 -11.40
CA VAL A 32 -20.31 5.20 -10.68
C VAL A 32 -20.81 5.56 -9.29
N GLY A 33 -20.66 6.81 -8.85
CA GLY A 33 -21.15 7.26 -7.55
C GLY A 33 -20.88 8.73 -7.32
N THR A 34 -21.37 9.25 -6.20
CA THR A 34 -21.21 10.67 -5.84
C THR A 34 -20.48 10.89 -4.53
N LYS A 35 -20.25 9.82 -3.75
CA LYS A 35 -19.56 9.94 -2.47
C LYS A 35 -18.06 10.12 -2.66
N LEU A 36 -17.48 10.92 -1.78
CA LEU A 36 -16.03 11.09 -1.69
C LEU A 36 -15.41 9.93 -0.92
N ALA A 37 -14.13 9.65 -1.17
CA ALA A 37 -13.40 8.60 -0.48
C ALA A 37 -13.46 8.76 1.05
N SER A 38 -13.23 9.97 1.56
CA SER A 38 -13.30 10.27 2.99
C SER A 38 -14.67 10.01 3.60
N GLN A 39 -15.74 10.25 2.84
CA GLN A 39 -17.12 9.96 3.28
C GLN A 39 -17.38 8.47 3.44
N MET A 40 -16.58 7.64 2.78
CA MET A 40 -16.66 6.18 2.84
C MET A 40 -15.62 5.57 3.80
N GLY A 41 -14.90 6.42 4.55
CA GLY A 41 -13.90 5.97 5.50
C GLY A 41 -12.54 5.62 4.91
N HIS A 42 -12.25 6.05 3.67
CA HIS A 42 -10.99 5.77 3.00
C HIS A 42 -10.14 7.02 2.82
N LEU A 43 -8.85 6.91 3.14
CA LEU A 43 -7.89 7.96 2.85
C LEU A 43 -7.45 7.83 1.38
N PRO A 44 -7.60 8.86 0.54
CA PRO A 44 -7.10 8.81 -0.83
C PRO A 44 -5.58 8.64 -0.86
N LYS A 45 -5.07 8.04 -1.93
CA LYS A 45 -3.64 7.73 -2.02
C LYS A 45 -2.84 8.92 -2.52
N SER A 46 -3.41 9.72 -3.40
CA SER A 46 -2.77 10.89 -3.99
C SER A 46 -2.87 12.14 -3.12
N GLY A 47 -2.14 13.18 -3.52
CA GLY A 47 -2.15 14.48 -2.88
C GLY A 47 -1.24 14.54 -1.65
N HIS A 48 -1.07 15.81 -1.11
CA HIS A 48 -0.15 16.06 -0.03
C HIS A 48 -0.58 15.52 1.35
N ASP A 49 -1.88 15.26 1.53
CA ASP A 49 -2.40 14.63 2.73
C ASP A 49 -2.82 13.18 2.48
N GLY A 50 -2.51 12.64 1.32
CA GLY A 50 -2.85 11.28 0.94
C GLY A 50 -1.94 10.23 1.56
N MET A 51 -2.31 8.97 1.39
CA MET A 51 -1.58 7.83 1.96
C MET A 51 -0.13 7.76 1.48
N LEU A 52 0.13 8.03 0.19
CA LEU A 52 1.51 7.99 -0.33
C LEU A 52 2.40 9.04 0.30
N ALA A 53 1.86 10.22 0.58
CA ALA A 53 2.62 11.27 1.28
C ALA A 53 3.02 10.84 2.69
N TRP A 54 2.12 10.16 3.40
CA TRP A 54 2.42 9.60 4.71
C TRP A 54 3.44 8.47 4.64
N LEU A 55 3.31 7.58 3.67
CA LEU A 55 4.23 6.45 3.51
C LEU A 55 5.66 6.88 3.17
N LYS A 56 5.85 8.05 2.56
CA LYS A 56 7.18 8.62 2.34
C LYS A 56 7.96 8.86 3.64
N THR A 57 7.27 9.12 4.73
CA THR A 57 7.89 9.36 6.03
C THR A 57 8.28 8.07 6.74
N VAL A 58 7.88 6.93 6.21
CA VAL A 58 8.11 5.60 6.78
C VAL A 58 9.01 4.82 5.83
N GLU A 59 10.32 4.86 6.08
CA GLU A 59 11.32 4.33 5.14
C GLU A 59 11.56 2.83 5.27
N ARG A 60 11.62 2.34 6.51
CA ARG A 60 12.07 0.99 6.81
C ARG A 60 11.19 -0.14 6.27
N PRO A 61 9.86 -0.15 6.49
CA PRO A 61 9.06 -1.31 6.13
C PRO A 61 8.86 -1.45 4.62
N ARG A 62 8.69 -2.66 4.17
CA ARG A 62 8.10 -2.96 2.88
C ARG A 62 6.64 -2.47 2.91
N LYS A 63 6.18 -1.85 1.86
CA LYS A 63 4.87 -1.18 1.83
C LYS A 63 4.02 -1.73 0.70
N MET A 64 2.77 -2.01 0.99
CA MET A 64 1.86 -2.66 0.05
C MET A 64 0.46 -2.07 0.16
N LEU A 65 -0.13 -1.72 -0.98
CA LEU A 65 -1.52 -1.30 -1.06
C LEU A 65 -2.41 -2.51 -1.31
N ILE A 66 -3.47 -2.62 -0.52
CA ILE A 66 -4.46 -3.71 -0.62
C ILE A 66 -5.86 -3.12 -0.78
N HIS A 67 -6.84 -3.95 -1.12
CA HIS A 67 -8.24 -3.55 -1.29
C HIS A 67 -8.41 -2.42 -2.31
N ILE A 68 -7.97 -2.69 -3.53
CA ILE A 68 -8.00 -1.69 -4.61
C ILE A 68 -9.39 -1.69 -5.25
N ASN A 69 -10.06 -0.53 -5.27
CA ASN A 69 -11.34 -0.41 -5.96
C ASN A 69 -11.12 -0.43 -7.48
N ASN A 70 -12.09 -0.96 -8.22
CA ASN A 70 -11.98 -1.08 -9.68
C ASN A 70 -11.95 0.26 -10.42
N THR A 71 -12.29 1.36 -9.75
CA THR A 71 -12.17 2.71 -10.29
C THR A 71 -10.77 3.31 -10.12
N ASN A 72 -9.91 2.67 -9.33
CA ASN A 72 -8.59 3.19 -9.03
C ASN A 72 -7.64 2.98 -10.22
N PRO A 73 -7.07 4.06 -10.80
CA PRO A 73 -6.19 3.94 -11.97
C PRO A 73 -4.90 3.16 -11.73
N ILE A 74 -4.51 2.92 -10.47
CA ILE A 74 -3.31 2.11 -10.19
C ILE A 74 -3.46 0.65 -10.62
N LEU A 75 -4.67 0.18 -10.89
CA LEU A 75 -4.90 -1.14 -11.47
C LEU A 75 -4.43 -1.24 -12.92
N ILE A 76 -4.28 -0.11 -13.60
CA ILE A 76 -3.76 -0.06 -14.97
C ILE A 76 -2.24 -0.02 -14.88
N GLU A 77 -1.58 -1.08 -15.30
CA GLU A 77 -0.12 -1.27 -15.10
C GLU A 77 0.75 -0.17 -15.69
N ASP A 78 0.34 0.41 -16.80
CA ASP A 78 1.07 1.49 -17.49
C ASP A 78 0.53 2.89 -17.19
N SER A 79 -0.35 3.04 -16.21
CA SER A 79 -0.87 4.35 -15.84
C SER A 79 0.19 5.21 -15.14
N PRO A 80 0.12 6.56 -15.28
CA PRO A 80 1.02 7.44 -14.52
C PRO A 80 0.83 7.32 -13.00
N GLU A 81 -0.37 7.00 -12.54
CA GLU A 81 -0.66 6.77 -11.13
C GLU A 81 0.08 5.54 -10.61
N ARG A 82 0.08 4.45 -11.37
CA ARG A 82 0.83 3.24 -11.04
C ARG A 82 2.34 3.52 -11.00
N ALA A 83 2.84 4.28 -11.95
CA ALA A 83 4.26 4.67 -12.00
C ALA A 83 4.65 5.48 -10.75
N GLU A 84 3.79 6.36 -10.27
CA GLU A 84 4.02 7.13 -9.06
C GLU A 84 4.13 6.22 -7.82
N VAL A 85 3.24 5.25 -7.69
CA VAL A 85 3.28 4.26 -6.60
C VAL A 85 4.58 3.48 -6.62
N GLU A 86 4.95 2.95 -7.77
CA GLU A 86 6.17 2.14 -7.92
C GLU A 86 7.44 2.95 -7.70
N ALA A 87 7.47 4.21 -8.13
CA ALA A 87 8.59 5.11 -7.93
C ALA A 87 8.91 5.36 -6.44
N GLN A 88 7.89 5.24 -5.58
CA GLN A 88 8.08 5.34 -4.14
C GLN A 88 8.43 4.01 -3.47
N GLY A 89 8.59 2.95 -4.23
CA GLY A 89 8.86 1.62 -3.69
C GLY A 89 7.66 0.98 -3.01
N VAL A 90 6.46 1.45 -3.31
CA VAL A 90 5.22 0.88 -2.78
C VAL A 90 4.68 -0.15 -3.77
N GLU A 91 4.27 -1.30 -3.26
CA GLU A 91 3.74 -2.39 -4.07
C GLU A 91 2.22 -2.32 -4.13
N VAL A 92 1.66 -2.82 -5.21
CA VAL A 92 0.21 -3.01 -5.36
C VAL A 92 -0.06 -4.50 -5.29
N ALA A 93 -0.84 -4.93 -4.32
CA ALA A 93 -1.15 -6.33 -4.13
C ALA A 93 -2.05 -6.86 -5.27
N ILE A 94 -1.77 -8.07 -5.67
CA ILE A 94 -2.59 -8.82 -6.62
C ILE A 94 -3.11 -10.08 -5.93
N ASP A 95 -4.14 -10.69 -6.50
CA ASP A 95 -4.64 -11.97 -6.00
C ASP A 95 -3.53 -13.01 -6.06
N TRP A 96 -3.46 -13.84 -5.03
CA TRP A 96 -2.46 -14.91 -4.90
C TRP A 96 -1.01 -14.43 -4.76
N LEU A 97 -0.82 -13.15 -4.38
CA LEU A 97 0.53 -12.64 -4.10
C LEU A 97 1.14 -13.36 -2.91
N GLU A 98 2.34 -13.88 -3.11
CA GLU A 98 3.13 -14.48 -2.04
C GLU A 98 4.31 -13.58 -1.70
N PHE A 99 4.65 -13.54 -0.41
CA PHE A 99 5.80 -12.77 0.07
C PHE A 99 6.35 -13.37 1.35
N GLU A 100 7.61 -13.08 1.63
CA GLU A 100 8.28 -13.49 2.87
C GLU A 100 8.65 -12.28 3.68
N VAL A 101 8.52 -12.39 5.00
CA VAL A 101 8.98 -11.39 5.96
C VAL A 101 10.09 -11.98 6.78
N GLN A 102 11.27 -11.36 6.75
CA GLN A 102 12.43 -11.79 7.49
C GLN A 102 12.63 -10.93 8.72
N MET A 103 12.78 -11.58 9.87
CA MET A 103 12.97 -10.88 11.14
C MET A 103 14.46 -10.63 11.40
N MET A 104 14.77 -9.42 11.85
CA MET A 104 16.12 -9.08 12.32
C MET A 104 16.48 -9.93 13.53
N GLY A 105 17.71 -10.38 13.61
CA GLY A 105 18.23 -11.10 14.77
C GLY A 105 18.05 -12.62 14.75
N SER A 106 17.03 -13.14 14.10
CA SER A 106 16.85 -14.60 13.89
C SER A 106 16.91 -14.97 12.43
N LEU A 107 17.44 -14.08 11.64
CA LEU A 107 17.38 -14.11 10.20
C LEU A 107 17.94 -15.38 9.58
N LEU A 108 19.11 -15.82 10.01
CA LEU A 108 19.77 -16.98 9.41
C LEU A 108 18.93 -18.25 9.53
N GLN A 109 18.35 -18.48 10.68
CA GLN A 109 17.49 -19.64 10.89
C GLN A 109 16.19 -19.53 10.11
N ALA A 110 15.60 -18.35 10.07
CA ALA A 110 14.39 -18.09 9.31
C ALA A 110 14.60 -18.29 7.81
N GLU A 111 15.73 -17.84 7.29
CA GLU A 111 16.09 -18.05 5.88
C GLU A 111 16.24 -19.53 5.55
N ASP A 112 16.91 -20.28 6.39
CA ASP A 112 17.11 -21.71 6.17
C ASP A 112 15.76 -22.44 6.12
N ILE A 113 14.86 -22.12 7.04
CA ILE A 113 13.52 -22.70 7.07
C ILE A 113 12.72 -22.33 5.82
N SER A 114 12.78 -21.08 5.41
CA SER A 114 12.07 -20.60 4.22
C SER A 114 12.52 -21.33 2.97
N ARG A 115 13.81 -21.54 2.81
CA ARG A 115 14.35 -22.27 1.66
C ARG A 115 13.88 -23.71 1.61
N ASP A 116 13.75 -24.35 2.76
CA ASP A 116 13.33 -25.74 2.86
C ASP A 116 11.86 -25.95 2.51
N VAL A 117 11.02 -24.94 2.76
CA VAL A 117 9.56 -25.03 2.54
C VAL A 117 9.07 -24.29 1.31
N ALA A 118 9.87 -23.40 0.75
CA ALA A 118 9.48 -22.65 -0.44
C ALA A 118 9.40 -23.58 -1.66
N PRO A 119 8.36 -23.46 -2.48
CA PRO A 119 8.22 -24.27 -3.68
C PRO A 119 9.26 -23.93 -4.73
#